data_0edb102f31cd7e72e7f9166887fa676a
#
_entry.id   0edb102f31cd7e72e7f9166887fa676a
#
_cell.length_a   1.000
_cell.length_b   1.000
_cell.length_c   1.000
_cell.angle_alpha   90.00
_cell.angle_beta   90.00
_cell.angle_gamma   90.00
#
_symmetry.space_group_name_H-M   'P 1'
#
loop_
_entity.id
_entity.type
_entity.pdbx_description
1 polymer ?
#
loop_
_entity_poly.entity_id
_entity_poly.type
_entity_poly.pdbx_seq_one_letter_code
_entity_poly.pdbx_strand_id
1 'polypeptide(L)'
;MVVVRAVQVFDVKSYGGQPNADITQALTKAWTAACAVAGSKVVISAGTYKLGGVTFLGPCKGAIEFNLQGTLEAPSDDASFKGKDFWVSFERIDSLTVSGGGIFDGKGQTAWQKNNCDKESNCKNLPINIRFDFITNSIVRDIQSKDSKFFHINLLGCKSLQIQHVTITAPGNSPNTDGIHVGHSSGITITDANIGTGDDCISIGDGSQDVTINQVTCGPGHGISVGSLGKYPNEQPVSGIRVIGGTLSGTTNGVRIKTWPSSPPGTASDMHFENVIMNNVANPILIDQGYCPNGQCSNKSPSKVKISNVSFKNIRGTSSTKEAVQLICSKSVPCQQVVVADVDLAFKGAGGSATSTCVNVMPTLSGKQNPPACTIKT
;
A
#
# COMPACT_ATOMS: atom_id res chain seq x y z
N MET A 1 -7.22 -42.10 2.59
CA MET A 1 -8.33 -41.61 3.46
C MET A 1 -7.93 -40.25 3.98
N VAL A 2 -8.54 -39.14 3.43
CA VAL A 2 -8.27 -37.80 3.92
C VAL A 2 -9.12 -37.63 5.18
N VAL A 3 -8.49 -37.60 6.33
CA VAL A 3 -9.20 -37.27 7.59
C VAL A 3 -9.45 -35.76 7.60
N VAL A 4 -10.67 -35.35 7.25
CA VAL A 4 -11.10 -33.95 7.44
C VAL A 4 -11.25 -33.74 8.94
N ARG A 5 -10.26 -33.12 9.57
CA ARG A 5 -10.39 -32.69 10.97
C ARG A 5 -11.31 -31.47 11.00
N ALA A 6 -12.28 -31.49 11.91
CA ALA A 6 -13.10 -30.31 12.18
C ALA A 6 -12.21 -29.14 12.64
N VAL A 7 -12.48 -27.92 12.12
CA VAL A 7 -11.76 -26.71 12.55
C VAL A 7 -12.05 -26.47 14.02
N GLN A 8 -11.01 -26.38 14.84
CA GLN A 8 -11.17 -26.08 16.26
C GLN A 8 -11.32 -24.57 16.46
N VAL A 9 -12.43 -24.16 17.09
CA VAL A 9 -12.78 -22.75 17.30
C VAL A 9 -12.36 -22.31 18.71
N PHE A 10 -11.70 -21.14 18.75
CA PHE A 10 -11.27 -20.44 19.96
C PHE A 10 -11.98 -19.08 20.01
N ASP A 11 -13.16 -19.03 20.61
CA ASP A 11 -13.92 -17.80 20.78
C ASP A 11 -13.32 -16.96 21.91
N VAL A 12 -12.99 -15.71 21.63
CA VAL A 12 -12.40 -14.76 22.60
C VAL A 12 -13.25 -14.60 23.85
N LYS A 13 -14.58 -14.76 23.74
CA LYS A 13 -15.50 -14.75 24.91
C LYS A 13 -15.18 -15.84 25.91
N SER A 14 -14.78 -17.03 25.45
CA SER A 14 -14.37 -18.13 26.31
C SER A 14 -13.08 -17.87 27.10
N TYR A 15 -12.32 -16.83 26.71
CA TYR A 15 -11.12 -16.37 27.39
C TYR A 15 -11.35 -15.09 28.21
N GLY A 16 -12.61 -14.69 28.41
CA GLY A 16 -12.98 -13.51 29.18
C GLY A 16 -13.16 -12.22 28.37
N GLY A 17 -13.10 -12.28 27.04
CA GLY A 17 -13.36 -11.13 26.18
C GLY A 17 -14.84 -10.73 26.19
N GLN A 18 -15.13 -9.47 26.51
CA GLN A 18 -16.48 -8.92 26.54
C GLN A 18 -16.59 -7.68 25.66
N PRO A 19 -17.73 -7.45 24.97
CA PRO A 19 -17.97 -6.18 24.28
C PRO A 19 -17.76 -4.96 25.18
N ASN A 20 -17.28 -3.87 24.60
CA ASN A 20 -16.94 -2.60 25.24
C ASN A 20 -15.80 -2.65 26.27
N ALA A 21 -15.17 -3.81 26.48
CA ALA A 21 -14.02 -3.99 27.35
C ALA A 21 -12.71 -4.09 26.53
N ASP A 22 -11.58 -3.97 27.23
CA ASP A 22 -10.26 -4.30 26.69
C ASP A 22 -10.10 -5.83 26.64
N ILE A 23 -9.95 -6.36 25.45
CA ILE A 23 -9.80 -7.80 25.20
C ILE A 23 -8.36 -8.23 24.89
N THR A 24 -7.38 -7.35 25.08
CA THR A 24 -5.97 -7.63 24.69
C THR A 24 -5.46 -8.93 25.31
N GLN A 25 -5.69 -9.15 26.58
CA GLN A 25 -5.25 -10.39 27.26
C GLN A 25 -6.07 -11.62 26.82
N ALA A 26 -7.39 -11.48 26.69
CA ALA A 26 -8.27 -12.56 26.25
C ALA A 26 -7.91 -13.02 24.83
N LEU A 27 -7.73 -12.07 23.92
CA LEU A 27 -7.36 -12.33 22.54
C LEU A 27 -5.97 -12.97 22.42
N THR A 28 -5.00 -12.48 23.19
CA THR A 28 -3.65 -13.09 23.24
C THR A 28 -3.69 -14.53 23.73
N LYS A 29 -4.48 -14.84 24.77
CA LYS A 29 -4.66 -16.21 25.26
C LYS A 29 -5.33 -17.11 24.22
N ALA A 30 -6.41 -16.62 23.58
CA ALA A 30 -7.10 -17.35 22.52
C ALA A 30 -6.15 -17.65 21.34
N TRP A 31 -5.35 -16.67 20.91
CA TRP A 31 -4.34 -16.85 19.87
C TRP A 31 -3.31 -17.93 20.24
N THR A 32 -2.73 -17.82 21.44
CA THR A 32 -1.70 -18.78 21.90
C THR A 32 -2.26 -20.21 21.91
N ALA A 33 -3.50 -20.41 22.38
CA ALA A 33 -4.17 -21.71 22.40
C ALA A 33 -4.46 -22.22 20.98
N ALA A 34 -4.94 -21.35 20.08
CA ALA A 34 -5.23 -21.69 18.70
C ALA A 34 -3.95 -22.02 17.90
N CYS A 35 -2.90 -21.22 18.06
CA CYS A 35 -1.61 -21.43 17.36
C CYS A 35 -0.94 -22.75 17.74
N ALA A 36 -1.27 -23.31 18.91
CA ALA A 36 -0.82 -24.63 19.36
C ALA A 36 -1.58 -25.80 18.72
N VAL A 37 -2.60 -25.53 17.87
CA VAL A 37 -3.45 -26.56 17.25
C VAL A 37 -3.51 -26.36 15.74
N ALA A 38 -3.25 -27.43 14.99
CA ALA A 38 -3.36 -27.37 13.53
C ALA A 38 -4.83 -27.31 13.08
N GLY A 39 -5.13 -26.41 12.12
CA GLY A 39 -6.49 -26.22 11.61
C GLY A 39 -7.40 -25.54 12.62
N SER A 40 -6.97 -24.42 13.19
CA SER A 40 -7.64 -23.68 14.22
C SER A 40 -8.20 -22.34 13.73
N LYS A 41 -9.17 -21.80 14.47
CA LYS A 41 -9.82 -20.51 14.18
C LYS A 41 -10.04 -19.72 15.46
N VAL A 42 -9.46 -18.52 15.53
CA VAL A 42 -9.78 -17.52 16.57
C VAL A 42 -10.97 -16.72 16.10
N VAL A 43 -12.00 -16.59 16.92
CA VAL A 43 -13.22 -15.84 16.59
C VAL A 43 -13.38 -14.65 17.54
N ILE A 44 -13.52 -13.47 16.96
CA ILE A 44 -14.00 -12.25 17.63
C ILE A 44 -15.40 -11.97 17.10
N SER A 45 -16.42 -12.36 17.86
CA SER A 45 -17.82 -12.23 17.48
C SER A 45 -18.23 -10.77 17.27
N ALA A 46 -19.42 -10.53 16.67
CA ALA A 46 -19.98 -9.19 16.52
C ALA A 46 -20.03 -8.43 17.87
N GLY A 47 -19.68 -7.16 17.83
CA GLY A 47 -19.55 -6.26 18.98
C GLY A 47 -18.40 -5.28 18.78
N THR A 48 -18.27 -4.32 19.69
CA THR A 48 -17.15 -3.37 19.71
C THR A 48 -16.25 -3.70 20.90
N TYR A 49 -14.94 -3.77 20.66
CA TYR A 49 -13.95 -4.18 21.65
C TYR A 49 -12.76 -3.23 21.63
N LYS A 50 -12.25 -2.86 22.79
CA LYS A 50 -10.99 -2.14 22.90
C LYS A 50 -9.84 -3.14 22.79
N LEU A 51 -8.79 -2.77 22.06
CA LEU A 51 -7.61 -3.62 21.88
C LEU A 51 -6.34 -2.76 21.97
N GLY A 52 -5.47 -3.08 22.93
CA GLY A 52 -4.12 -2.52 23.01
C GLY A 52 -3.20 -3.03 21.91
N GLY A 53 -1.95 -2.55 21.89
CA GLY A 53 -0.94 -3.01 20.94
C GLY A 53 -0.61 -4.49 21.12
N VAL A 54 -0.83 -5.34 20.09
CA VAL A 54 -0.70 -6.79 20.19
C VAL A 54 0.14 -7.38 19.05
N THR A 55 0.88 -8.43 19.36
CA THR A 55 1.61 -9.26 18.38
C THR A 55 1.09 -10.70 18.42
N PHE A 56 0.67 -11.20 17.28
CA PHE A 56 0.31 -12.59 17.05
C PHE A 56 1.50 -13.30 16.41
N LEU A 57 2.27 -13.98 17.25
CA LEU A 57 3.53 -14.59 16.84
C LEU A 57 3.31 -16.06 16.45
N GLY A 58 3.94 -16.49 15.34
CA GLY A 58 4.15 -17.88 14.97
C GLY A 58 5.52 -18.41 15.44
N PRO A 59 5.94 -19.61 14.98
CA PRO A 59 5.18 -20.45 14.06
C PRO A 59 4.00 -21.15 14.73
N CYS A 60 2.88 -21.24 14.03
CA CYS A 60 1.75 -22.05 14.48
C CYS A 60 1.89 -23.51 14.01
N LYS A 61 1.19 -24.44 14.68
CA LYS A 61 1.26 -25.88 14.32
C LYS A 61 0.68 -26.22 12.95
N GLY A 62 -0.04 -25.31 12.34
CA GLY A 62 -0.62 -25.46 10.99
C GLY A 62 -1.48 -24.25 10.63
N ALA A 63 -2.31 -24.40 9.61
CA ALA A 63 -3.19 -23.32 9.17
C ALA A 63 -4.04 -22.75 10.32
N ILE A 64 -4.10 -21.43 10.39
CA ILE A 64 -4.85 -20.71 11.43
C ILE A 64 -5.67 -19.58 10.81
N GLU A 65 -6.91 -19.42 11.26
CA GLU A 65 -7.77 -18.31 10.86
C GLU A 65 -7.99 -17.33 12.03
N PHE A 66 -7.76 -16.04 11.77
CA PHE A 66 -8.16 -14.94 12.61
C PHE A 66 -9.45 -14.34 12.03
N ASN A 67 -10.58 -14.62 12.64
CA ASN A 67 -11.91 -14.26 12.15
C ASN A 67 -12.51 -13.13 13.00
N LEU A 68 -12.45 -11.92 12.48
CA LEU A 68 -13.01 -10.73 13.11
C LEU A 68 -14.38 -10.43 12.52
N GLN A 69 -15.44 -10.51 13.33
CA GLN A 69 -16.81 -10.19 12.93
C GLN A 69 -17.29 -8.84 13.53
N GLY A 70 -16.60 -8.36 14.55
CA GLY A 70 -16.90 -7.11 15.23
C GLY A 70 -15.96 -5.97 14.85
N THR A 71 -15.91 -4.95 15.70
CA THR A 71 -15.01 -3.82 15.60
C THR A 71 -13.96 -3.89 16.72
N LEU A 72 -12.69 -3.85 16.34
CA LEU A 72 -11.59 -3.60 17.27
C LEU A 72 -11.27 -2.10 17.23
N GLU A 73 -11.19 -1.47 18.40
CA GLU A 73 -10.82 -0.07 18.56
C GLU A 73 -9.43 0.06 19.17
N ALA A 74 -8.54 0.77 18.49
CA ALA A 74 -7.21 1.11 19.02
C ALA A 74 -7.32 2.17 20.12
N PRO A 75 -6.34 2.26 21.04
CA PRO A 75 -6.17 3.43 21.86
C PRO A 75 -5.99 4.68 21.01
N SER A 76 -6.68 5.78 21.33
CA SER A 76 -6.52 7.06 20.63
C SER A 76 -5.16 7.71 20.93
N ASP A 77 -4.59 7.42 22.12
CA ASP A 77 -3.31 7.91 22.56
C ASP A 77 -2.16 7.00 22.08
N ASP A 78 -1.22 7.58 21.35
CA ASP A 78 -0.04 6.88 20.83
C ASP A 78 0.95 6.43 21.94
N ALA A 79 0.97 7.07 23.10
CA ALA A 79 1.76 6.64 24.24
C ALA A 79 1.37 5.23 24.75
N SER A 80 0.12 4.84 24.56
CA SER A 80 -0.39 3.50 24.91
C SER A 80 0.29 2.36 24.16
N PHE A 81 0.94 2.64 23.02
CA PHE A 81 1.69 1.64 22.25
C PHE A 81 3.11 1.38 22.78
N LYS A 82 3.54 2.10 23.84
CA LYS A 82 4.84 1.91 24.51
C LYS A 82 6.03 1.90 23.55
N GLY A 83 5.98 2.74 22.54
CA GLY A 83 7.04 2.86 21.53
C GLY A 83 7.00 1.86 20.39
N LYS A 84 6.00 0.98 20.32
CA LYS A 84 5.77 0.14 19.12
C LYS A 84 5.28 1.01 17.96
N ASP A 85 5.74 0.69 16.77
CA ASP A 85 5.37 1.34 15.52
C ASP A 85 4.17 0.66 14.82
N PHE A 86 3.43 -0.19 15.54
CA PHE A 86 2.23 -0.89 15.06
C PHE A 86 1.20 -1.09 16.18
N TRP A 87 -0.04 -1.28 15.79
CA TRP A 87 -1.14 -1.67 16.67
C TRP A 87 -1.35 -3.19 16.70
N VAL A 88 -1.65 -3.79 15.56
CA VAL A 88 -1.81 -5.25 15.42
C VAL A 88 -0.72 -5.78 14.52
N SER A 89 0.06 -6.76 14.98
CA SER A 89 1.09 -7.41 14.17
C SER A 89 0.85 -8.92 14.12
N PHE A 90 0.96 -9.49 12.91
CA PHE A 90 1.04 -10.93 12.67
C PHE A 90 2.47 -11.22 12.20
N GLU A 91 3.17 -12.14 12.87
CA GLU A 91 4.60 -12.34 12.64
C GLU A 91 4.97 -13.82 12.48
N ARG A 92 5.73 -14.16 11.42
CA ARG A 92 6.31 -15.49 11.19
C ARG A 92 5.28 -16.62 11.18
N ILE A 93 4.17 -16.42 10.47
CA ILE A 93 3.08 -17.41 10.38
C ILE A 93 3.01 -17.89 8.93
N ASP A 94 2.91 -19.19 8.78
CA ASP A 94 2.55 -19.83 7.52
C ASP A 94 1.07 -20.18 7.51
N SER A 95 0.43 -20.07 6.35
CA SER A 95 -0.98 -20.46 6.14
C SER A 95 -1.96 -19.74 7.08
N LEU A 96 -1.79 -18.41 7.24
CA LEU A 96 -2.70 -17.53 7.98
C LEU A 96 -3.88 -17.12 7.09
N THR A 97 -5.08 -17.15 7.63
CA THR A 97 -6.25 -16.45 7.07
C THR A 97 -6.71 -15.35 8.02
N VAL A 98 -6.83 -14.11 7.54
CA VAL A 98 -7.50 -13.03 8.26
C VAL A 98 -8.80 -12.69 7.53
N SER A 99 -9.94 -12.76 8.23
CA SER A 99 -11.26 -12.66 7.59
C SER A 99 -12.35 -12.20 8.56
N GLY A 100 -13.63 -12.17 8.10
CA GLY A 100 -14.79 -12.09 8.98
C GLY A 100 -15.66 -10.84 8.83
N GLY A 101 -15.30 -9.90 7.95
CA GLY A 101 -16.09 -8.68 7.69
C GLY A 101 -15.92 -7.57 8.72
N GLY A 102 -15.12 -7.80 9.76
CA GLY A 102 -14.96 -6.86 10.86
C GLY A 102 -14.02 -5.70 10.58
N ILE A 103 -13.94 -4.78 11.53
CA ILE A 103 -13.29 -3.47 11.40
C ILE A 103 -12.10 -3.37 12.37
N PHE A 104 -10.95 -2.96 11.85
CA PHE A 104 -9.82 -2.47 12.63
C PHE A 104 -9.86 -0.92 12.62
N ASP A 105 -10.41 -0.31 13.66
CA ASP A 105 -10.52 1.15 13.81
C ASP A 105 -9.32 1.71 14.59
N GLY A 106 -8.41 2.35 13.87
CA GLY A 106 -7.15 2.88 14.41
C GLY A 106 -7.28 4.13 15.25
N LYS A 107 -8.43 4.81 15.26
CA LYS A 107 -8.67 6.06 16.02
C LYS A 107 -7.59 7.13 15.79
N GLY A 108 -7.21 7.36 14.52
CA GLY A 108 -6.05 8.16 14.13
C GLY A 108 -6.17 9.67 14.33
N GLN A 109 -7.36 10.22 14.52
CA GLN A 109 -7.61 11.67 14.51
C GLN A 109 -6.67 12.48 15.42
N THR A 110 -6.45 12.03 16.65
CA THR A 110 -5.54 12.72 17.60
C THR A 110 -4.08 12.64 17.14
N ALA A 111 -3.69 11.51 16.54
CA ALA A 111 -2.33 11.32 16.04
C ALA A 111 -2.05 12.22 14.84
N TRP A 112 -2.99 12.40 13.92
CA TRP A 112 -2.83 13.28 12.76
C TRP A 112 -2.67 14.74 13.15
N GLN A 113 -3.36 15.21 14.18
CA GLN A 113 -3.22 16.57 14.69
C GLN A 113 -1.82 16.85 15.27
N LYS A 114 -1.13 15.82 15.77
CA LYS A 114 0.21 15.89 16.32
C LYS A 114 1.29 15.56 15.29
N ASN A 115 0.92 15.02 14.14
CA ASN A 115 1.87 14.64 13.09
C ASN A 115 2.48 15.89 12.45
N ASN A 116 3.79 16.02 12.53
CA ASN A 116 4.57 17.10 11.94
C ASN A 116 5.68 16.59 11.01
N CYS A 117 5.53 15.36 10.50
CA CYS A 117 6.52 14.72 9.61
C CYS A 117 6.72 15.46 8.29
N ASP A 118 5.81 16.34 7.93
CA ASP A 118 5.92 17.28 6.81
C ASP A 118 6.90 18.44 7.11
N LYS A 119 7.17 18.74 8.38
CA LYS A 119 8.02 19.85 8.84
C LYS A 119 9.33 19.40 9.49
N GLU A 120 9.33 18.23 10.10
CA GLU A 120 10.47 17.70 10.85
C GLU A 120 11.00 16.41 10.24
N SER A 121 12.28 16.40 9.84
CA SER A 121 12.93 15.25 9.22
C SER A 121 13.09 14.03 10.16
N ASN A 122 13.04 14.23 11.46
CA ASN A 122 13.20 13.21 12.51
C ASN A 122 11.88 12.93 13.26
N CYS A 123 10.75 13.08 12.60
CA CYS A 123 9.48 12.76 13.23
C CYS A 123 9.40 11.26 13.56
N LYS A 124 8.73 10.96 14.68
CA LYS A 124 8.50 9.57 15.08
C LYS A 124 7.40 8.95 14.23
N ASN A 125 7.67 7.78 13.67
CA ASN A 125 6.62 7.01 13.00
C ASN A 125 5.48 6.69 13.98
N LEU A 126 4.28 6.95 13.54
CA LEU A 126 3.06 6.61 14.26
C LEU A 126 2.71 5.14 14.06
N PRO A 127 1.88 4.54 14.93
CA PRO A 127 1.54 3.12 14.80
C PRO A 127 0.76 2.79 13.52
N ILE A 128 1.24 1.79 12.81
CA ILE A 128 0.56 1.13 11.69
C ILE A 128 -0.64 0.35 12.24
N ASN A 129 -1.78 0.34 11.54
CA ASN A 129 -2.94 -0.42 11.99
C ASN A 129 -2.69 -1.93 12.01
N ILE A 130 -2.33 -2.50 10.87
CA ILE A 130 -2.14 -3.94 10.72
C ILE A 130 -0.81 -4.19 10.03
N ARG A 131 0.07 -4.91 10.67
CA ARG A 131 1.39 -5.26 10.16
C ARG A 131 1.51 -6.76 9.97
N PHE A 132 2.03 -7.18 8.83
CA PHE A 132 2.32 -8.55 8.49
C PHE A 132 3.83 -8.68 8.23
N ASP A 133 4.53 -9.39 9.12
CA ASP A 133 5.98 -9.58 9.04
C ASP A 133 6.32 -11.05 8.79
N PHE A 134 7.00 -11.32 7.68
CA PHE A 134 7.46 -12.66 7.33
C PHE A 134 6.32 -13.70 7.30
N ILE A 135 5.18 -13.30 6.76
CA ILE A 135 3.99 -14.16 6.56
C ILE A 135 4.14 -14.89 5.23
N THR A 136 3.78 -16.18 5.21
CA THR A 136 3.86 -16.99 4.00
C THR A 136 2.56 -17.73 3.70
N ASN A 137 2.27 -17.99 2.40
CA ASN A 137 1.15 -18.81 1.92
C ASN A 137 -0.21 -18.45 2.56
N SER A 138 -0.53 -17.17 2.60
CA SER A 138 -1.59 -16.63 3.46
C SER A 138 -2.59 -15.78 2.68
N ILE A 139 -3.74 -15.52 3.30
CA ILE A 139 -4.79 -14.69 2.72
C ILE A 139 -5.38 -13.74 3.76
N VAL A 140 -5.56 -12.48 3.37
CA VAL A 140 -6.30 -11.44 4.10
C VAL A 140 -7.51 -11.05 3.24
N ARG A 141 -8.72 -11.27 3.74
CA ARG A 141 -9.91 -11.01 2.95
C ARG A 141 -11.10 -10.54 3.78
N ASP A 142 -11.97 -9.80 3.12
CA ASP A 142 -13.26 -9.39 3.70
C ASP A 142 -13.07 -8.71 5.06
N ILE A 143 -12.15 -7.74 5.18
CA ILE A 143 -11.92 -6.93 6.38
C ILE A 143 -11.92 -5.44 6.05
N GLN A 144 -12.09 -4.64 7.08
CA GLN A 144 -12.01 -3.19 6.97
C GLN A 144 -10.89 -2.64 7.87
N SER A 145 -10.12 -1.68 7.35
CA SER A 145 -9.18 -0.88 8.15
C SER A 145 -9.57 0.58 8.07
N LYS A 146 -9.84 1.18 9.23
CA LYS A 146 -10.37 2.52 9.33
C LYS A 146 -9.47 3.40 10.18
N ASP A 147 -9.31 4.66 9.77
CA ASP A 147 -8.67 5.73 10.54
C ASP A 147 -7.34 5.31 11.19
N SER A 148 -6.44 4.71 10.40
CA SER A 148 -5.10 4.39 10.87
C SER A 148 -4.33 5.64 11.28
N LYS A 149 -3.48 5.55 12.28
CA LYS A 149 -2.59 6.65 12.69
C LYS A 149 -1.47 6.90 11.69
N PHE A 150 -1.08 5.85 10.96
CA PHE A 150 -0.04 5.82 9.93
C PHE A 150 -0.51 4.89 8.80
N PHE A 151 0.33 4.01 8.24
CA PHE A 151 -0.11 3.04 7.24
C PHE A 151 -1.25 2.15 7.76
N HIS A 152 -2.20 1.82 6.89
CA HIS A 152 -3.30 0.91 7.26
C HIS A 152 -2.86 -0.56 7.29
N ILE A 153 -2.29 -1.05 6.19
CA ILE A 153 -1.76 -2.40 6.07
C ILE A 153 -0.31 -2.30 5.61
N ASN A 154 0.60 -2.93 6.35
CA ASN A 154 2.00 -3.00 5.98
C ASN A 154 2.45 -4.45 5.85
N LEU A 155 3.08 -4.79 4.72
CA LEU A 155 3.67 -6.09 4.44
C LEU A 155 5.19 -5.97 4.44
N LEU A 156 5.85 -6.73 5.29
CA LEU A 156 7.32 -6.77 5.36
C LEU A 156 7.84 -8.20 5.29
N GLY A 157 8.61 -8.52 4.26
CA GLY A 157 9.21 -9.84 4.10
C GLY A 157 8.20 -10.96 3.86
N CYS A 158 7.00 -10.65 3.38
CA CYS A 158 5.94 -11.61 3.10
C CYS A 158 6.19 -12.35 1.79
N LYS A 159 5.70 -13.61 1.69
CA LYS A 159 5.78 -14.41 0.47
C LYS A 159 4.46 -15.12 0.20
N SER A 160 3.99 -15.05 -1.06
CA SER A 160 2.73 -15.72 -1.47
C SER A 160 1.55 -15.30 -0.57
N LEU A 161 1.32 -13.98 -0.44
CA LEU A 161 0.22 -13.42 0.34
C LEU A 161 -0.81 -12.78 -0.60
N GLN A 162 -2.07 -13.12 -0.39
CA GLN A 162 -3.20 -12.53 -1.12
C GLN A 162 -3.98 -11.57 -0.22
N ILE A 163 -4.34 -10.41 -0.75
CA ILE A 163 -5.26 -9.44 -0.11
C ILE A 163 -6.46 -9.28 -1.05
N GLN A 164 -7.66 -9.56 -0.55
CA GLN A 164 -8.88 -9.59 -1.37
C GLN A 164 -10.05 -8.90 -0.67
N HIS A 165 -10.84 -8.12 -1.43
CA HIS A 165 -12.08 -7.49 -0.96
C HIS A 165 -11.91 -6.70 0.35
N VAL A 166 -10.78 -6.01 0.52
CA VAL A 166 -10.54 -5.17 1.70
C VAL A 166 -11.04 -3.76 1.46
N THR A 167 -11.60 -3.16 2.51
CA THR A 167 -11.99 -1.75 2.49
C THR A 167 -11.11 -0.96 3.45
N ILE A 168 -10.47 0.09 2.95
CA ILE A 168 -9.54 0.93 3.71
C ILE A 168 -10.00 2.38 3.61
N THR A 169 -10.23 3.02 4.76
CA THR A 169 -10.75 4.39 4.79
C THR A 169 -10.07 5.27 5.82
N ALA A 170 -9.73 6.48 5.40
CA ALA A 170 -9.34 7.59 6.25
C ALA A 170 -9.70 8.91 5.54
N PRO A 171 -9.76 10.05 6.24
CA PRO A 171 -9.95 11.35 5.58
C PRO A 171 -8.87 11.64 4.54
N GLY A 172 -9.25 12.26 3.40
CA GLY A 172 -8.33 12.58 2.31
C GLY A 172 -7.19 13.57 2.65
N ASN A 173 -7.22 14.15 3.84
CA ASN A 173 -6.16 15.01 4.39
C ASN A 173 -5.42 14.38 5.59
N SER A 174 -5.63 13.12 5.87
CA SER A 174 -4.90 12.41 6.93
C SER A 174 -3.48 12.10 6.48
N PRO A 175 -2.42 12.55 7.19
CA PRO A 175 -1.06 12.40 6.73
C PRO A 175 -0.55 10.95 6.87
N ASN A 176 0.19 10.50 5.86
CA ASN A 176 0.88 9.21 5.85
C ASN A 176 -0.02 7.99 6.11
N THR A 177 -1.28 8.07 5.68
CA THR A 177 -2.25 6.98 5.82
C THR A 177 -2.28 6.10 4.56
N ASP A 178 -1.11 5.65 4.11
CA ASP A 178 -1.02 4.70 3.00
C ASP A 178 -1.96 3.53 3.23
N GLY A 179 -2.72 3.15 2.20
CA GLY A 179 -3.67 2.04 2.32
C GLY A 179 -2.96 0.71 2.51
N ILE A 180 -2.15 0.29 1.54
CA ILE A 180 -1.34 -0.94 1.61
C ILE A 180 0.10 -0.61 1.21
N HIS A 181 1.03 -0.80 2.14
CA HIS A 181 2.46 -0.70 1.88
C HIS A 181 3.08 -2.10 1.73
N VAL A 182 3.87 -2.30 0.68
CA VAL A 182 4.56 -3.57 0.39
C VAL A 182 6.06 -3.32 0.37
N GLY A 183 6.81 -3.95 1.26
CA GLY A 183 8.28 -3.86 1.31
C GLY A 183 8.94 -5.22 1.47
N HIS A 184 10.06 -5.48 0.80
CA HIS A 184 10.84 -6.72 0.88
C HIS A 184 10.02 -8.01 0.71
N SER A 185 8.94 -7.96 -0.07
CA SER A 185 7.95 -9.03 -0.19
C SER A 185 7.86 -9.56 -1.62
N SER A 186 7.43 -10.81 -1.79
CA SER A 186 7.34 -11.42 -3.11
C SER A 186 6.09 -12.28 -3.28
N GLY A 187 5.57 -12.34 -4.53
CA GLY A 187 4.35 -13.09 -4.83
C GLY A 187 3.12 -12.52 -4.12
N ILE A 188 2.99 -11.20 -4.09
CA ILE A 188 1.86 -10.50 -3.46
C ILE A 188 0.77 -10.25 -4.49
N THR A 189 -0.46 -10.58 -4.17
CA THR A 189 -1.62 -10.29 -5.00
C THR A 189 -2.63 -9.46 -4.20
N ILE A 190 -3.03 -8.30 -4.74
CA ILE A 190 -4.06 -7.42 -4.18
C ILE A 190 -5.19 -7.32 -5.20
N THR A 191 -6.38 -7.77 -4.81
CA THR A 191 -7.53 -7.85 -5.73
C THR A 191 -8.79 -7.24 -5.10
N ASP A 192 -9.55 -6.48 -5.90
CA ASP A 192 -10.84 -5.89 -5.52
C ASP A 192 -10.79 -5.09 -4.18
N ALA A 193 -9.70 -4.39 -3.94
CA ALA A 193 -9.58 -3.52 -2.79
C ALA A 193 -10.22 -2.15 -3.06
N ASN A 194 -10.91 -1.61 -2.06
CA ASN A 194 -11.48 -0.26 -2.08
C ASN A 194 -10.74 0.62 -1.07
N ILE A 195 -9.96 1.59 -1.55
CA ILE A 195 -9.02 2.35 -0.73
C ILE A 195 -9.24 3.85 -0.93
N GLY A 196 -9.58 4.56 0.14
CA GLY A 196 -9.67 6.01 0.17
C GLY A 196 -9.01 6.55 1.44
N THR A 197 -7.87 7.26 1.28
CA THR A 197 -7.03 7.73 2.39
C THR A 197 -6.41 9.09 2.07
N GLY A 198 -5.52 9.57 2.92
CA GLY A 198 -4.81 10.84 2.71
C GLY A 198 -3.42 10.69 2.10
N ASP A 199 -2.98 9.47 1.76
CA ASP A 199 -1.70 9.21 1.10
C ASP A 199 -1.84 8.15 -0.01
N ASP A 200 -0.78 7.43 -0.39
CA ASP A 200 -0.84 6.42 -1.44
C ASP A 200 -1.88 5.33 -1.13
N CYS A 201 -2.76 5.02 -2.08
CA CYS A 201 -3.65 3.87 -1.91
C CYS A 201 -2.84 2.57 -1.78
N ILE A 202 -1.83 2.42 -2.63
CA ILE A 202 -0.85 1.33 -2.55
C ILE A 202 0.53 1.91 -2.82
N SER A 203 1.48 1.61 -1.94
CA SER A 203 2.89 1.98 -2.10
C SER A 203 3.78 0.73 -2.08
N ILE A 204 4.69 0.61 -3.06
CA ILE A 204 5.56 -0.53 -3.25
C ILE A 204 7.01 -0.08 -2.99
N GLY A 205 7.55 -0.48 -1.85
CA GLY A 205 8.90 -0.17 -1.39
C GLY A 205 9.96 -1.12 -1.96
N ASP A 206 11.20 -0.86 -1.57
CA ASP A 206 12.36 -1.62 -2.01
C ASP A 206 12.28 -3.11 -1.67
N GLY A 207 13.00 -3.93 -2.44
CA GLY A 207 13.03 -5.39 -2.28
C GLY A 207 11.74 -6.11 -2.63
N SER A 208 10.74 -5.41 -3.18
CA SER A 208 9.46 -6.01 -3.57
C SER A 208 9.57 -6.63 -4.97
N GLN A 209 9.09 -7.87 -5.12
CA GLN A 209 9.11 -8.63 -6.36
C GLN A 209 7.78 -9.33 -6.61
N ASP A 210 7.37 -9.43 -7.89
CA ASP A 210 6.17 -10.16 -8.31
C ASP A 210 4.92 -9.71 -7.54
N VAL A 211 4.61 -8.40 -7.61
CA VAL A 211 3.42 -7.80 -7.01
C VAL A 211 2.37 -7.55 -8.08
N THR A 212 1.21 -8.17 -7.95
CA THR A 212 0.06 -7.98 -8.82
C THR A 212 -1.07 -7.24 -8.11
N ILE A 213 -1.48 -6.12 -8.66
CA ILE A 213 -2.59 -5.29 -8.19
C ILE A 213 -3.69 -5.35 -9.26
N ASN A 214 -4.85 -5.86 -8.91
CA ASN A 214 -5.93 -6.12 -9.86
C ASN A 214 -7.25 -5.52 -9.39
N GLN A 215 -7.92 -4.75 -10.27
CA GLN A 215 -9.27 -4.18 -10.04
C GLN A 215 -9.40 -3.37 -8.73
N VAL A 216 -8.42 -2.51 -8.43
CA VAL A 216 -8.47 -1.66 -7.24
C VAL A 216 -9.24 -0.37 -7.51
N THR A 217 -10.13 0.00 -6.60
CA THR A 217 -10.74 1.32 -6.53
C THR A 217 -9.94 2.19 -5.56
N CYS A 218 -9.39 3.31 -6.04
CA CYS A 218 -8.51 4.18 -5.29
C CYS A 218 -9.04 5.62 -5.32
N GLY A 219 -9.22 6.22 -4.16
CA GLY A 219 -9.57 7.63 -4.01
C GLY A 219 -10.59 7.92 -2.89
N PRO A 220 -10.38 9.07 -2.19
CA PRO A 220 -9.26 10.00 -2.32
C PRO A 220 -7.92 9.39 -1.95
N GLY A 221 -6.81 10.10 -2.30
CA GLY A 221 -5.45 9.68 -1.95
C GLY A 221 -4.39 10.12 -2.96
N HIS A 222 -3.22 9.48 -2.90
CA HIS A 222 -2.10 9.80 -3.77
C HIS A 222 -1.90 8.81 -4.93
N GLY A 223 -2.82 7.86 -5.15
CA GLY A 223 -2.75 6.89 -6.24
C GLY A 223 -1.97 5.62 -5.91
N ILE A 224 -1.44 4.94 -6.93
CA ILE A 224 -0.65 3.72 -6.80
C ILE A 224 0.80 4.04 -7.18
N SER A 225 1.72 3.83 -6.23
CA SER A 225 3.11 4.26 -6.37
C SER A 225 4.11 3.12 -6.23
N VAL A 226 5.10 3.06 -7.12
CA VAL A 226 6.35 2.33 -6.88
C VAL A 226 7.35 3.31 -6.27
N GLY A 227 7.82 3.02 -5.07
CA GLY A 227 8.70 3.89 -4.30
C GLY A 227 8.00 4.62 -3.14
N SER A 228 8.75 5.54 -2.53
CA SER A 228 9.96 6.19 -3.07
C SER A 228 11.21 5.31 -2.90
N LEU A 229 12.04 5.23 -3.94
CA LEU A 229 13.26 4.41 -3.96
C LEU A 229 14.52 5.29 -3.94
N GLY A 230 15.61 4.76 -3.40
CA GLY A 230 16.89 5.42 -3.35
C GLY A 230 17.06 6.42 -2.20
N LYS A 231 16.26 6.31 -1.14
CA LYS A 231 16.43 7.11 0.07
C LYS A 231 17.57 6.59 0.95
N TYR A 232 17.71 5.28 1.02
CA TYR A 232 18.65 4.62 1.92
C TYR A 232 19.73 3.85 1.15
N PRO A 233 20.94 3.67 1.72
CA PRO A 233 21.93 2.78 1.14
C PRO A 233 21.45 1.32 1.20
N ASN A 234 21.85 0.53 0.19
CA ASN A 234 21.57 -0.92 0.13
C ASN A 234 20.08 -1.30 -0.07
N GLU A 235 19.25 -0.38 -0.53
CA GLU A 235 17.90 -0.75 -0.98
C GLU A 235 17.97 -1.85 -2.04
N GLN A 236 17.09 -2.85 -1.92
CA GLN A 236 17.06 -3.98 -2.83
C GLN A 236 16.25 -3.66 -4.09
N PRO A 237 16.53 -4.31 -5.23
CA PRO A 237 15.80 -4.08 -6.47
C PRO A 237 14.30 -4.31 -6.34
N VAL A 238 13.52 -3.54 -7.12
CA VAL A 238 12.08 -3.73 -7.32
C VAL A 238 11.85 -4.25 -8.73
N SER A 239 11.05 -5.34 -8.87
CA SER A 239 10.74 -5.90 -10.17
C SER A 239 9.44 -6.70 -10.19
N GLY A 240 8.90 -6.93 -11.41
CA GLY A 240 7.71 -7.78 -11.55
C GLY A 240 6.43 -7.12 -11.05
N ILE A 241 6.27 -5.81 -11.24
CA ILE A 241 5.08 -5.08 -10.77
C ILE A 241 4.02 -5.04 -11.88
N ARG A 242 2.82 -5.46 -11.56
CA ARG A 242 1.66 -5.46 -12.46
C ARG A 242 0.48 -4.74 -11.81
N VAL A 243 0.00 -3.66 -12.42
CA VAL A 243 -1.25 -2.99 -12.06
C VAL A 243 -2.22 -3.17 -13.21
N ILE A 244 -3.29 -3.92 -12.99
CA ILE A 244 -4.22 -4.36 -14.03
C ILE A 244 -5.64 -3.94 -13.66
N GLY A 245 -6.21 -3.05 -14.45
CA GLY A 245 -7.57 -2.57 -14.24
C GLY A 245 -7.70 -1.67 -13.00
N GLY A 246 -8.96 -1.38 -12.69
CA GLY A 246 -9.30 -0.51 -11.56
C GLY A 246 -9.57 0.94 -11.95
N THR A 247 -9.98 1.72 -10.96
CA THR A 247 -10.36 3.13 -11.14
C THR A 247 -9.74 3.98 -10.05
N LEU A 248 -9.06 5.06 -10.46
CA LEU A 248 -8.54 6.07 -9.56
C LEU A 248 -9.38 7.34 -9.68
N SER A 249 -9.90 7.85 -8.57
CA SER A 249 -10.85 8.97 -8.56
C SER A 249 -10.43 10.08 -7.61
N GLY A 250 -10.22 11.29 -8.14
CA GLY A 250 -9.88 12.46 -7.33
C GLY A 250 -8.56 12.34 -6.59
N THR A 251 -7.65 11.51 -7.06
CA THR A 251 -6.32 11.31 -6.46
C THR A 251 -5.31 12.33 -6.98
N THR A 252 -4.28 12.61 -6.20
CA THR A 252 -3.18 13.50 -6.61
C THR A 252 -2.38 12.88 -7.75
N ASN A 253 -2.14 11.57 -7.71
CA ASN A 253 -1.48 10.86 -8.80
C ASN A 253 -2.32 9.65 -9.23
N GLY A 254 -2.09 9.20 -10.44
CA GLY A 254 -2.60 7.93 -10.92
C GLY A 254 -1.64 6.80 -10.62
N VAL A 255 -0.91 6.34 -11.64
CA VAL A 255 0.16 5.36 -11.51
C VAL A 255 1.49 6.07 -11.54
N ARG A 256 2.32 5.85 -10.51
CA ARG A 256 3.53 6.64 -10.29
C ARG A 256 4.75 5.77 -9.98
N ILE A 257 5.92 6.18 -10.50
CA ILE A 257 7.24 5.69 -10.07
C ILE A 257 8.01 6.87 -9.51
N LYS A 258 8.47 6.81 -8.25
CA LYS A 258 9.15 7.92 -7.58
C LYS A 258 10.49 7.49 -6.99
N THR A 259 11.55 8.25 -7.28
CA THR A 259 12.89 8.01 -6.74
C THR A 259 13.51 9.29 -6.21
N TRP A 260 14.30 9.18 -5.16
CA TRP A 260 14.98 10.32 -4.56
C TRP A 260 16.13 10.83 -5.43
N PRO A 261 16.31 12.16 -5.53
CA PRO A 261 17.57 12.72 -6.02
C PRO A 261 18.73 12.36 -5.08
N SER A 262 19.95 12.44 -5.58
CA SER A 262 21.17 12.06 -4.84
C SER A 262 21.15 10.64 -4.27
N SER A 263 20.35 9.75 -4.86
CA SER A 263 20.23 8.37 -4.42
C SER A 263 21.53 7.58 -4.61
N PRO A 264 21.76 6.54 -3.80
CA PRO A 264 22.67 5.45 -4.18
C PRO A 264 22.21 4.77 -5.49
N PRO A 265 23.09 3.98 -6.15
CA PRO A 265 22.67 3.12 -7.25
C PRO A 265 21.61 2.13 -6.80
N GLY A 266 20.57 1.96 -7.62
CA GLY A 266 19.45 1.03 -7.39
C GLY A 266 18.83 0.61 -8.72
N THR A 267 17.84 -0.29 -8.67
CA THR A 267 17.15 -0.78 -9.86
C THR A 267 15.66 -0.92 -9.60
N ALA A 268 14.85 -0.41 -10.52
CA ALA A 268 13.42 -0.65 -10.61
C ALA A 268 13.08 -1.05 -12.04
N SER A 269 12.58 -2.25 -12.25
CA SER A 269 12.39 -2.78 -13.60
C SER A 269 11.17 -3.69 -13.70
N ASP A 270 10.74 -3.95 -14.94
CA ASP A 270 9.63 -4.87 -15.21
C ASP A 270 8.33 -4.42 -14.49
N MET A 271 7.87 -3.19 -14.80
CA MET A 271 6.72 -2.56 -14.17
C MET A 271 5.67 -2.21 -15.24
N HIS A 272 4.48 -2.78 -15.13
CA HIS A 272 3.44 -2.65 -16.14
C HIS A 272 2.12 -2.19 -15.54
N PHE A 273 1.55 -1.14 -16.13
CA PHE A 273 0.31 -0.51 -15.72
C PHE A 273 -0.66 -0.58 -16.90
N GLU A 274 -1.76 -1.32 -16.75
CA GLU A 274 -2.64 -1.64 -17.86
C GLU A 274 -4.14 -1.51 -17.50
N ASN A 275 -4.95 -1.00 -18.45
CA ASN A 275 -6.41 -0.95 -18.35
C ASN A 275 -6.93 -0.11 -17.17
N VAL A 276 -6.24 0.99 -16.80
CA VAL A 276 -6.60 1.82 -15.64
C VAL A 276 -7.47 3.01 -16.05
N ILE A 277 -8.52 3.26 -15.28
CA ILE A 277 -9.42 4.39 -15.48
C ILE A 277 -9.05 5.53 -14.53
N MET A 278 -8.82 6.71 -15.08
CA MET A 278 -8.53 7.94 -14.34
C MET A 278 -9.77 8.84 -14.31
N ASN A 279 -10.26 9.15 -13.13
CA ASN A 279 -11.40 10.03 -12.95
C ASN A 279 -10.99 11.27 -12.17
N ASN A 280 -10.73 12.39 -12.87
CA ASN A 280 -10.31 13.65 -12.26
C ASN A 280 -9.02 13.49 -11.42
N VAL A 281 -8.01 12.80 -11.95
CA VAL A 281 -6.70 12.58 -11.33
C VAL A 281 -5.75 13.72 -11.69
N ALA A 282 -4.94 14.24 -10.75
CA ALA A 282 -4.09 15.39 -11.05
C ALA A 282 -2.89 15.01 -11.94
N ASN A 283 -2.18 13.93 -11.63
CA ASN A 283 -1.04 13.43 -12.42
C ASN A 283 -1.29 11.96 -12.81
N PRO A 284 -2.06 11.68 -13.89
CA PRO A 284 -2.47 10.30 -14.21
C PRO A 284 -1.32 9.32 -14.45
N ILE A 285 -0.26 9.74 -15.18
CA ILE A 285 0.93 8.94 -15.45
C ILE A 285 2.16 9.73 -15.04
N LEU A 286 2.95 9.20 -14.11
CA LEU A 286 4.10 9.93 -13.57
C LEU A 286 5.31 9.02 -13.32
N ILE A 287 6.44 9.34 -13.95
CA ILE A 287 7.77 8.93 -13.48
C ILE A 287 8.45 10.19 -12.94
N ASP A 288 8.81 10.18 -11.66
CA ASP A 288 9.44 11.29 -10.97
C ASP A 288 10.76 10.84 -10.30
N GLN A 289 11.88 11.05 -10.97
CA GLN A 289 13.22 10.80 -10.42
C GLN A 289 13.83 12.01 -9.72
N GLY A 290 13.05 13.03 -9.49
CA GLY A 290 13.37 14.19 -8.67
C GLY A 290 12.47 14.29 -7.42
N TYR A 291 11.87 13.18 -7.00
CA TYR A 291 10.92 13.17 -5.87
C TYR A 291 11.54 13.75 -4.60
N CYS A 292 11.00 14.88 -4.18
CA CYS A 292 11.49 15.64 -3.04
C CYS A 292 10.32 16.21 -2.23
N PRO A 293 9.67 15.39 -1.40
CA PRO A 293 8.55 15.85 -0.61
C PRO A 293 8.99 16.98 0.33
N ASN A 294 8.18 18.04 0.39
CA ASN A 294 8.41 19.22 1.23
C ASN A 294 9.74 19.95 1.00
N GLY A 295 10.44 19.70 -0.13
CA GLY A 295 11.74 20.31 -0.42
C GLY A 295 12.87 19.86 0.52
N GLN A 296 12.67 18.84 1.31
CA GLN A 296 13.63 18.36 2.34
C GLN A 296 14.53 17.22 1.84
N CYS A 297 15.09 17.37 0.66
CA CYS A 297 15.99 16.38 0.10
C CYS A 297 17.31 17.02 -0.35
N SER A 298 18.33 16.19 -0.54
CA SER A 298 19.57 16.63 -1.18
C SER A 298 19.39 16.61 -2.70
N ASN A 299 19.41 17.79 -3.34
CA ASN A 299 19.36 17.94 -4.80
C ASN A 299 20.74 18.10 -5.44
N LYS A 300 21.81 17.68 -4.76
CA LYS A 300 23.21 17.87 -5.24
C LYS A 300 23.51 17.07 -6.52
N SER A 301 22.81 15.96 -6.72
CA SER A 301 22.98 15.13 -7.92
C SER A 301 21.66 14.47 -8.32
N PRO A 302 21.48 14.09 -9.59
CA PRO A 302 20.33 13.32 -10.02
C PRO A 302 20.25 11.95 -9.35
N SER A 303 19.05 11.34 -9.37
CA SER A 303 18.86 9.96 -8.95
C SER A 303 19.77 8.99 -9.72
N LYS A 304 20.25 7.95 -9.05
CA LYS A 304 21.02 6.84 -9.64
C LYS A 304 20.22 5.53 -9.67
N VAL A 305 18.94 5.57 -9.41
CA VAL A 305 18.05 4.40 -9.55
C VAL A 305 17.77 4.20 -11.03
N LYS A 306 18.21 3.07 -11.58
CA LYS A 306 17.95 2.69 -12.98
C LYS A 306 16.50 2.22 -13.12
N ILE A 307 15.74 2.89 -14.00
CA ILE A 307 14.36 2.50 -14.35
C ILE A 307 14.37 1.89 -15.75
N SER A 308 13.82 0.68 -15.91
CA SER A 308 13.78 0.00 -17.21
C SER A 308 12.63 -0.97 -17.36
N ASN A 309 12.25 -1.28 -18.60
CA ASN A 309 11.14 -2.18 -18.93
C ASN A 309 9.84 -1.77 -18.24
N VAL A 310 9.34 -0.57 -18.59
CA VAL A 310 8.11 0.01 -18.02
C VAL A 310 7.07 0.16 -19.13
N SER A 311 5.82 -0.17 -18.86
CA SER A 311 4.75 0.11 -19.81
C SER A 311 3.53 0.73 -19.15
N PHE A 312 2.94 1.70 -19.85
CA PHE A 312 1.65 2.31 -19.57
C PHE A 312 0.74 2.02 -20.77
N LYS A 313 -0.25 1.14 -20.60
CA LYS A 313 -1.11 0.69 -21.70
C LYS A 313 -2.58 0.82 -21.36
N ASN A 314 -3.37 1.33 -22.31
CA ASN A 314 -4.82 1.52 -22.16
C ASN A 314 -5.16 2.27 -20.86
N ILE A 315 -4.49 3.41 -20.64
CA ILE A 315 -4.77 4.35 -19.53
C ILE A 315 -5.70 5.44 -20.09
N ARG A 316 -6.90 5.56 -19.51
CA ARG A 316 -7.92 6.46 -20.07
C ARG A 316 -8.69 7.21 -18.99
N GLY A 317 -9.31 8.31 -19.40
CA GLY A 317 -10.19 9.09 -18.53
C GLY A 317 -9.86 10.56 -18.48
N THR A 318 -9.79 11.14 -17.27
CA THR A 318 -9.67 12.59 -17.11
C THR A 318 -8.60 12.99 -16.11
N SER A 319 -7.90 14.08 -16.46
CA SER A 319 -6.94 14.76 -15.57
C SER A 319 -7.56 16.06 -15.03
N SER A 320 -7.28 16.37 -13.78
CA SER A 320 -7.60 17.67 -13.16
C SER A 320 -6.52 18.73 -13.38
N THR A 321 -5.34 18.32 -13.86
CA THR A 321 -4.27 19.24 -14.29
C THR A 321 -3.99 19.08 -15.78
N LYS A 322 -3.36 20.10 -16.36
CA LYS A 322 -3.08 20.11 -17.80
C LYS A 322 -2.04 19.06 -18.20
N GLU A 323 -1.06 18.78 -17.34
CA GLU A 323 0.04 17.86 -17.63
C GLU A 323 -0.34 16.45 -17.16
N ALA A 324 -0.91 15.65 -18.07
CA ALA A 324 -1.47 14.34 -17.75
C ALA A 324 -0.46 13.18 -17.84
N VAL A 325 0.63 13.36 -18.60
CA VAL A 325 1.71 12.38 -18.75
C VAL A 325 3.04 13.06 -18.47
N GLN A 326 3.73 12.61 -17.44
CA GLN A 326 5.03 13.15 -17.03
C GLN A 326 6.03 12.02 -16.88
N LEU A 327 7.03 11.96 -17.76
CA LEU A 327 8.11 10.99 -17.70
C LEU A 327 9.40 11.73 -17.41
N ILE A 328 9.66 12.04 -16.13
CA ILE A 328 10.80 12.84 -15.67
C ILE A 328 11.87 11.92 -15.14
N CYS A 329 12.75 11.46 -16.05
CA CYS A 329 13.82 10.54 -15.74
C CYS A 329 15.13 11.26 -15.39
N SER A 330 16.02 10.56 -14.71
CA SER A 330 17.33 11.07 -14.31
C SER A 330 18.28 11.20 -15.49
N LYS A 331 19.01 12.31 -15.56
CA LYS A 331 20.08 12.48 -16.58
C LYS A 331 21.27 11.54 -16.34
N SER A 332 21.49 11.10 -15.11
CA SER A 332 22.59 10.16 -14.79
C SER A 332 22.30 8.73 -15.28
N VAL A 333 21.03 8.33 -15.25
CA VAL A 333 20.54 7.00 -15.65
C VAL A 333 19.20 7.16 -16.36
N PRO A 334 19.19 7.58 -17.63
CA PRO A 334 17.95 7.75 -18.40
C PRO A 334 17.11 6.49 -18.39
N CYS A 335 15.78 6.64 -18.34
CA CYS A 335 14.86 5.48 -18.36
C CYS A 335 14.97 4.75 -19.69
N GLN A 336 14.93 3.42 -19.63
CA GLN A 336 15.11 2.54 -20.79
C GLN A 336 13.88 1.66 -21.01
N GLN A 337 13.57 1.37 -22.28
CA GLN A 337 12.46 0.48 -22.64
C GLN A 337 11.12 0.90 -21.99
N VAL A 338 10.79 2.19 -22.12
CA VAL A 338 9.50 2.72 -21.67
C VAL A 338 8.52 2.68 -22.84
N VAL A 339 7.35 2.08 -22.63
CA VAL A 339 6.29 1.98 -23.63
C VAL A 339 5.07 2.77 -23.16
N VAL A 340 4.51 3.59 -24.03
CA VAL A 340 3.24 4.30 -23.82
C VAL A 340 2.31 3.96 -24.97
N ALA A 341 1.25 3.20 -24.68
CA ALA A 341 0.34 2.67 -25.68
C ALA A 341 -1.13 2.91 -25.31
N ASP A 342 -1.92 3.37 -26.28
CA ASP A 342 -3.37 3.57 -26.10
C ASP A 342 -3.73 4.43 -24.87
N VAL A 343 -3.08 5.60 -24.74
CA VAL A 343 -3.37 6.59 -23.70
C VAL A 343 -4.42 7.58 -24.20
N ASP A 344 -5.49 7.77 -23.40
CA ASP A 344 -6.61 8.68 -23.71
C ASP A 344 -7.03 9.46 -22.47
N LEU A 345 -6.32 10.53 -22.17
CA LEU A 345 -6.49 11.37 -20.98
C LEU A 345 -6.92 12.78 -21.39
N ALA A 346 -8.12 13.18 -20.99
CA ALA A 346 -8.65 14.52 -21.26
C ALA A 346 -8.49 15.44 -20.04
N PHE A 347 -7.97 16.64 -20.24
CA PHE A 347 -7.97 17.67 -19.19
C PHE A 347 -9.37 18.25 -18.99
N LYS A 348 -9.82 18.35 -17.75
CA LYS A 348 -11.15 18.86 -17.39
C LYS A 348 -11.20 20.35 -17.05
N GLY A 349 -10.05 21.03 -16.96
CA GLY A 349 -9.98 22.47 -16.64
C GLY A 349 -10.09 23.37 -17.86
N ALA A 350 -10.12 24.67 -17.62
CA ALA A 350 -10.03 25.68 -18.67
C ALA A 350 -8.58 25.79 -19.19
N GLY A 351 -8.40 26.02 -20.47
CA GLY A 351 -7.06 26.30 -21.02
C GLY A 351 -6.50 25.28 -22.00
N GLY A 352 -7.35 24.54 -22.70
CA GLY A 352 -6.95 23.72 -23.83
C GLY A 352 -6.81 22.22 -23.49
N SER A 353 -6.11 21.49 -24.36
CA SER A 353 -5.94 20.03 -24.24
C SER A 353 -4.92 19.63 -23.18
N ALA A 354 -5.00 18.40 -22.73
CA ALA A 354 -3.96 17.79 -21.91
C ALA A 354 -2.61 17.81 -22.63
N THR A 355 -1.53 17.81 -21.85
CA THR A 355 -0.14 17.83 -22.36
C THR A 355 0.67 16.66 -21.78
N SER A 356 1.78 16.35 -22.45
CA SER A 356 2.77 15.38 -21.99
C SER A 356 4.18 16.00 -21.96
N THR A 357 5.00 15.56 -21.00
CA THR A 357 6.41 15.96 -20.85
C THR A 357 7.30 14.73 -20.71
N CYS A 358 8.40 14.72 -21.46
CA CYS A 358 9.46 13.70 -21.38
C CYS A 358 10.80 14.35 -21.14
N VAL A 359 11.53 13.87 -20.14
CA VAL A 359 12.91 14.31 -19.83
C VAL A 359 13.78 13.07 -19.66
N ASN A 360 14.89 13.01 -20.37
CA ASN A 360 15.85 11.89 -20.32
C ASN A 360 15.22 10.50 -20.54
N VAL A 361 14.23 10.44 -21.42
CA VAL A 361 13.56 9.19 -21.82
C VAL A 361 13.03 9.32 -23.24
N MET A 362 13.15 8.24 -24.00
CA MET A 362 12.55 8.11 -25.34
C MET A 362 11.56 6.95 -25.29
N PRO A 363 10.27 7.20 -25.05
CA PRO A 363 9.29 6.13 -25.01
C PRO A 363 8.98 5.57 -26.41
N THR A 364 8.74 4.27 -26.48
CA THR A 364 8.11 3.65 -27.64
C THR A 364 6.62 3.93 -27.57
N LEU A 365 6.08 4.53 -28.63
CA LEU A 365 4.68 4.95 -28.69
C LEU A 365 3.89 4.06 -29.65
N SER A 366 2.66 3.71 -29.27
CA SER A 366 1.73 2.99 -30.16
C SER A 366 0.27 3.29 -29.82
N GLY A 367 -0.61 3.07 -30.78
CA GLY A 367 -2.05 3.29 -30.61
C GLY A 367 -2.41 4.76 -30.37
N LYS A 368 -3.52 5.00 -29.68
CA LYS A 368 -4.02 6.34 -29.37
C LYS A 368 -3.07 7.10 -28.43
N GLN A 369 -2.78 8.35 -28.78
CA GLN A 369 -1.96 9.26 -27.97
C GLN A 369 -2.74 10.56 -27.71
N ASN A 370 -3.42 10.63 -26.58
CA ASN A 370 -4.07 11.83 -26.06
C ASN A 370 -3.74 11.96 -24.56
N PRO A 371 -2.90 12.90 -24.12
CA PRO A 371 -2.30 14.02 -24.90
C PRO A 371 -1.36 13.53 -26.01
N PRO A 372 -1.05 14.43 -26.98
CA PRO A 372 -0.04 14.14 -27.99
C PRO A 372 1.28 13.71 -27.37
N ALA A 373 1.99 12.85 -28.07
CA ALA A 373 3.28 12.33 -27.63
C ALA A 373 4.24 13.46 -27.20
N CYS A 374 4.95 13.23 -26.11
CA CYS A 374 5.88 14.22 -25.61
C CYS A 374 7.07 14.40 -26.56
N THR A 375 7.47 15.65 -26.78
CA THR A 375 8.77 15.98 -27.36
C THR A 375 9.84 15.89 -26.28
N ILE A 376 10.97 15.27 -26.64
CA ILE A 376 12.09 15.08 -25.70
C ILE A 376 12.65 16.43 -25.31
N LYS A 377 12.70 16.72 -24.02
CA LYS A 377 13.52 17.78 -23.45
C LYS A 377 14.80 17.15 -22.91
N THR A 378 15.92 17.56 -23.47
CA THR A 378 17.28 17.17 -23.03
C THR A 378 17.81 18.08 -21.93
#